data_a03d5c7a4e36025017969364aacd78dd
#
_entry.id   a03d5c7a4e36025017969364aacd78dd
#
_cell.length_a   1.000
_cell.length_b   1.000
_cell.length_c   1.000
_cell.angle_alpha   90.00
_cell.angle_beta   90.00
_cell.angle_gamma   90.00
#
_symmetry.space_group_name_H-M   'P 1'
#
loop_
_entity.id
_entity.type
_entity.pdbx_description
1 polymer ?
#
loop_
_entity_poly.entity_id
_entity_poly.type
_entity_poly.pdbx_seq_one_letter_code
_entity_poly.pdbx_strand_id
1 'polypeptide(L)'
;DNLSRARASAVDRMKARIRDYVITYRVLAITANSITDENIKSLHDYFRNRQVVQLFRRGRRVRRRVSMVYELDGRVVGDRLVEFLIKCQGNLYIRGFVHGSYGNVEPSIAGTLGFSVRPVEVDILNISD
;
A
#
# COMPACT_ATOMS: atom_id res chain seq x y z
N ASP A 1 -8.85 25.42 -25.68
CA ASP A 1 -9.58 26.60 -25.21
C ASP A 1 -9.40 26.80 -23.71
N ASN A 2 -9.86 27.92 -23.19
CA ASN A 2 -9.69 28.28 -21.78
C ASN A 2 -10.42 27.30 -20.82
N LEU A 3 -11.55 26.79 -21.25
CA LEU A 3 -12.34 25.86 -20.45
C LEU A 3 -11.65 24.51 -20.31
N SER A 4 -11.07 24.00 -21.40
CA SER A 4 -10.29 22.76 -21.39
C SER A 4 -9.04 22.87 -20.52
N ARG A 5 -8.36 24.02 -20.59
CA ARG A 5 -7.18 24.30 -19.75
C ARG A 5 -7.54 24.36 -18.26
N ALA A 6 -8.67 24.99 -17.94
CA ALA A 6 -9.14 25.08 -16.56
C ALA A 6 -9.47 23.70 -15.98
N ARG A 7 -10.09 22.83 -16.78
CA ARG A 7 -10.40 21.45 -16.38
C ARG A 7 -9.14 20.63 -16.17
N ALA A 8 -8.15 20.73 -17.09
CA ALA A 8 -6.87 20.02 -16.97
C ALA A 8 -6.13 20.46 -15.71
N SER A 9 -6.07 21.76 -15.43
CA SER A 9 -5.46 22.29 -14.21
C SER A 9 -6.14 21.79 -12.94
N ALA A 10 -7.48 21.70 -12.93
CA ALA A 10 -8.23 21.20 -11.78
C ALA A 10 -7.93 19.72 -11.52
N VAL A 11 -7.88 18.90 -12.58
CA VAL A 11 -7.53 17.48 -12.48
C VAL A 11 -6.11 17.29 -11.96
N ASP A 12 -5.15 18.08 -12.49
CA ASP A 12 -3.76 18.01 -12.06
C ASP A 12 -3.60 18.39 -10.59
N ARG A 13 -4.34 19.39 -10.10
CA ARG A 13 -4.35 19.77 -8.69
C ARG A 13 -4.93 18.67 -7.81
N MET A 14 -5.98 18.00 -8.27
CA MET A 14 -6.56 16.86 -7.54
C MET A 14 -5.57 15.70 -7.43
N LYS A 15 -4.89 15.35 -8.52
CA LYS A 15 -3.86 14.31 -8.53
C LYS A 15 -2.68 14.65 -7.64
N ALA A 16 -2.24 15.90 -7.64
CA ALA A 16 -1.14 16.36 -6.80
C ALA A 16 -1.50 16.28 -5.32
N ARG A 17 -2.75 16.54 -4.96
CA ARG A 17 -3.22 16.53 -3.57
C ARG A 17 -3.44 15.14 -3.01
N ILE A 18 -3.60 14.10 -3.83
CA ILE A 18 -3.91 12.75 -3.34
C ILE A 18 -2.81 12.22 -2.43
N ARG A 19 -1.55 12.56 -2.68
CA ARG A 19 -0.43 12.17 -1.81
C ARG A 19 -0.45 12.85 -0.45
N ASP A 20 -1.19 13.96 -0.31
CA ASP A 20 -1.32 14.68 0.95
C ASP A 20 -2.41 14.07 1.84
N TYR A 21 -3.24 13.21 1.27
CA TYR A 21 -4.26 12.50 2.03
C TYR A 21 -3.67 11.31 2.78
N VAL A 22 -4.32 10.99 3.87
CA VAL A 22 -4.07 9.76 4.62
C VAL A 22 -5.24 8.82 4.35
N ILE A 23 -4.94 7.65 3.83
CA ILE A 23 -5.94 6.65 3.51
C ILE A 23 -5.78 5.45 4.43
N THR A 24 -6.89 4.97 4.98
CA THR A 24 -6.92 3.73 5.74
C THR A 24 -7.59 2.66 4.88
N TYR A 25 -6.82 1.61 4.58
CA TYR A 25 -7.28 0.46 3.82
C TYR A 25 -7.54 -0.73 4.72
N ARG A 26 -8.55 -1.50 4.34
CA ARG A 26 -8.72 -2.88 4.80
C ARG A 26 -8.32 -3.78 3.64
N VAL A 27 -7.41 -4.71 3.88
CA VAL A 27 -6.94 -5.65 2.85
C VAL A 27 -7.10 -7.08 3.39
N LEU A 28 -7.90 -7.87 2.70
CA LEU A 28 -7.97 -9.31 2.96
C LEU A 28 -6.96 -9.99 2.04
N ALA A 29 -6.09 -10.81 2.59
CA ALA A 29 -5.00 -11.42 1.85
C ALA A 29 -4.83 -12.90 2.18
N ILE A 30 -4.39 -13.66 1.18
CA ILE A 30 -4.02 -15.07 1.31
C ILE A 30 -2.50 -15.17 1.33
N THR A 31 -1.97 -15.95 2.26
CA THR A 31 -0.53 -16.16 2.43
C THR A 31 -0.12 -17.57 1.95
N ALA A 32 1.11 -17.68 1.44
CA ALA A 32 1.65 -18.96 1.00
C ALA A 32 1.95 -19.91 2.17
N ASN A 33 2.28 -19.33 3.32
CA ASN A 33 2.56 -20.06 4.56
C ASN A 33 1.58 -19.63 5.64
N SER A 34 1.48 -20.42 6.71
CA SER A 34 0.69 -20.06 7.88
C SER A 34 1.16 -18.71 8.42
N ILE A 35 0.21 -17.84 8.71
CA ILE A 35 0.50 -16.56 9.32
C ILE A 35 0.08 -16.56 10.78
N THR A 36 0.93 -16.01 11.64
CA THR A 36 0.77 -16.04 13.09
C THR A 36 0.56 -14.65 13.66
N ASP A 37 0.07 -14.57 14.90
CA ASP A 37 -0.05 -13.30 15.62
C ASP A 37 1.32 -12.64 15.82
N GLU A 38 2.39 -13.42 15.94
CA GLU A 38 3.76 -12.92 16.03
C GLU A 38 4.19 -12.24 14.72
N ASN A 39 3.80 -12.81 13.58
CA ASN A 39 4.04 -12.17 12.28
C ASN A 39 3.36 -10.81 12.22
N ILE A 40 2.11 -10.71 12.68
CA ILE A 40 1.35 -9.46 12.70
C ILE A 40 2.04 -8.43 13.59
N LYS A 41 2.48 -8.83 14.76
CA LYS A 41 3.19 -7.94 15.69
C LYS A 41 4.49 -7.42 15.08
N SER A 42 5.24 -8.29 14.43
CA SER A 42 6.48 -7.89 13.75
C SER A 42 6.21 -6.90 12.62
N LEU A 43 5.16 -7.11 11.84
CA LEU A 43 4.75 -6.18 10.78
C LEU A 43 4.30 -4.84 11.36
N HIS A 44 3.52 -4.87 12.44
CA HIS A 44 3.04 -3.68 13.13
C HIS A 44 4.22 -2.81 13.60
N ASP A 45 5.19 -3.40 14.25
CA ASP A 45 6.36 -2.70 14.76
C ASP A 45 7.23 -2.19 13.61
N TYR A 46 7.44 -3.00 12.58
CA TYR A 46 8.30 -2.67 11.45
C TYR A 46 7.73 -1.53 10.60
N PHE A 47 6.42 -1.53 10.32
CA PHE A 47 5.79 -0.55 9.44
C PHE A 47 5.25 0.69 10.17
N ARG A 48 5.64 0.88 11.38
CA ARG A 48 5.27 2.10 12.12
C ARG A 48 6.09 3.29 11.59
N ASN A 49 5.41 4.22 10.91
CA ASN A 49 6.03 5.41 10.30
C ASN A 49 7.23 5.06 9.40
N ARG A 50 7.02 4.10 8.51
CA ARG A 50 8.07 3.64 7.60
C ARG A 50 7.81 4.08 6.17
N GLN A 51 8.86 4.56 5.52
CA GLN A 51 8.84 4.95 4.12
C GLN A 51 8.92 3.69 3.23
N VAL A 52 8.11 3.70 2.17
CA VAL A 52 8.05 2.63 1.17
C VAL A 52 8.37 3.21 -0.19
N VAL A 53 9.24 2.54 -0.93
CA VAL A 53 9.63 2.92 -2.29
C VAL A 53 9.02 1.93 -3.26
N GLN A 54 8.30 2.44 -4.25
CA GLN A 54 7.70 1.64 -5.30
C GLN A 54 8.26 2.06 -6.65
N LEU A 55 8.67 1.09 -7.46
CA LEU A 55 9.16 1.31 -8.81
C LEU A 55 8.10 0.87 -9.81
N PHE A 56 7.77 1.77 -10.73
CA PHE A 56 6.82 1.51 -11.81
C PHE A 56 7.58 1.54 -13.13
N ARG A 57 7.63 0.39 -13.80
CA ARG A 57 8.36 0.22 -15.06
C ARG A 57 7.40 0.27 -16.23
N ARG A 58 7.69 1.12 -17.20
CA ARG A 58 6.94 1.22 -18.44
C ARG A 58 7.92 1.34 -19.61
N GLY A 59 8.13 0.25 -20.34
CA GLY A 59 9.18 0.19 -21.35
C GLY A 59 10.55 0.41 -20.74
N ARG A 60 11.28 1.43 -21.24
CA ARG A 60 12.59 1.81 -20.70
C ARG A 60 12.51 2.81 -19.56
N ARG A 61 11.29 3.31 -19.24
CA ARG A 61 11.11 4.28 -18.18
C ARG A 61 10.84 3.60 -16.87
N VAL A 62 11.45 4.13 -15.82
CA VAL A 62 11.22 3.71 -14.44
C VAL A 62 10.80 4.94 -13.65
N ARG A 63 9.63 4.88 -13.02
CA ARG A 63 9.17 5.89 -12.08
C ARG A 63 9.35 5.39 -10.68
N ARG A 64 9.89 6.24 -9.83
CA ARG A 64 10.06 5.97 -8.42
C ARG A 64 9.02 6.74 -7.63
N ARG A 65 8.25 6.03 -6.83
CA ARG A 65 7.26 6.65 -5.93
C ARG A 65 7.65 6.34 -4.49
N VAL A 66 7.66 7.37 -3.67
CA VAL A 66 7.95 7.25 -2.25
C VAL A 66 6.68 7.59 -1.48
N SER A 67 6.28 6.71 -0.57
CA SER A 67 5.07 6.86 0.23
C SER A 67 5.35 6.48 1.68
N MET A 68 4.62 7.10 2.60
CA MET A 68 4.72 6.77 4.01
C MET A 68 3.64 5.78 4.41
N VAL A 69 4.00 4.74 5.13
CA VAL A 69 3.08 3.90 5.88
C VAL A 69 3.16 4.34 7.33
N TYR A 70 2.04 4.79 7.89
CA TYR A 70 1.99 5.30 9.25
C TYR A 70 1.73 4.20 10.26
N GLU A 71 0.77 3.33 9.97
CA GLU A 71 0.39 2.22 10.83
C GLU A 71 0.01 1.02 9.98
N LEU A 72 0.38 -0.13 10.44
CA LEU A 72 -0.09 -1.39 9.91
C LEU A 72 -0.52 -2.27 11.07
N ASP A 73 -1.73 -2.78 11.01
CA ASP A 73 -2.23 -3.75 11.96
C ASP A 73 -2.83 -4.90 11.19
N GLY A 74 -3.16 -5.98 11.88
CA GLY A 74 -3.73 -7.13 11.21
C GLY A 74 -4.40 -8.08 12.19
N ARG A 75 -5.19 -8.97 11.60
CA ARG A 75 -5.90 -10.01 12.32
C ARG A 75 -5.83 -11.29 11.52
N VAL A 76 -5.35 -12.34 12.14
CA VAL A 76 -5.35 -13.67 11.53
C VAL A 76 -6.79 -14.18 11.55
N VAL A 77 -7.36 -14.45 10.38
CA VAL A 77 -8.75 -14.93 10.24
C VAL A 77 -8.83 -16.39 9.79
N GLY A 78 -7.69 -16.96 9.42
CA GLY A 78 -7.56 -18.35 9.04
C GLY A 78 -6.08 -18.73 9.01
N ASP A 79 -5.75 -19.99 8.76
CA ASP A 79 -4.37 -20.46 8.75
C ASP A 79 -3.50 -19.67 7.75
N ARG A 80 -4.05 -19.38 6.56
CA ARG A 80 -3.38 -18.63 5.50
C ARG A 80 -4.23 -17.43 5.03
N LEU A 81 -5.01 -16.90 5.94
CA LEU A 81 -5.91 -15.79 5.65
C LEU A 81 -5.74 -14.71 6.70
N VAL A 82 -5.50 -13.49 6.28
CA VAL A 82 -5.24 -12.36 7.17
C VAL A 82 -5.99 -11.14 6.67
N GLU A 83 -6.45 -10.33 7.61
CA GLU A 83 -7.04 -9.03 7.35
C GLU A 83 -6.08 -7.96 7.87
N PHE A 84 -5.58 -7.13 6.97
CA PHE A 84 -4.73 -6.00 7.32
C PHE A 84 -5.52 -4.70 7.40
N LEU A 85 -5.16 -3.85 8.33
CA LEU A 85 -5.57 -2.45 8.39
C LEU A 85 -4.33 -1.60 8.20
N ILE A 86 -4.30 -0.82 7.11
CA ILE A 86 -3.12 -0.08 6.71
C ILE A 86 -3.46 1.40 6.57
N LYS A 87 -2.82 2.21 7.40
CA LYS A 87 -2.94 3.67 7.34
C LYS A 87 -1.70 4.22 6.65
N CYS A 88 -1.88 4.86 5.51
CA CYS A 88 -0.77 5.25 4.65
C CYS A 88 -1.05 6.55 3.90
N GLN A 89 0.01 7.07 3.29
CA GLN A 89 -0.08 8.21 2.38
C GLN A 89 -0.88 7.82 1.13
N GLY A 90 -1.69 8.74 0.62
CA GLY A 90 -2.66 8.46 -0.44
C GLY A 90 -2.06 8.03 -1.78
N ASN A 91 -0.76 8.27 -2.00
CA ASN A 91 -0.09 7.86 -3.24
C ASN A 91 0.48 6.44 -3.20
N LEU A 92 0.31 5.71 -2.10
CA LEU A 92 0.75 4.31 -2.03
C LEU A 92 -0.13 3.42 -2.90
N TYR A 93 0.51 2.64 -3.78
CA TYR A 93 -0.18 1.58 -4.52
C TYR A 93 -0.31 0.36 -3.59
N ILE A 94 -1.49 0.21 -3.01
CA ILE A 94 -1.72 -0.72 -1.89
C ILE A 94 -1.50 -2.18 -2.27
N ARG A 95 -1.97 -2.63 -3.43
CA ARG A 95 -1.80 -4.01 -3.86
C ARG A 95 -0.34 -4.37 -4.03
N GLY A 96 0.45 -3.49 -4.65
CA GLY A 96 1.89 -3.66 -4.80
C GLY A 96 2.62 -3.69 -3.47
N PHE A 97 2.19 -2.89 -2.51
CA PHE A 97 2.75 -2.90 -1.16
C PHE A 97 2.54 -4.24 -0.46
N VAL A 98 1.38 -4.86 -0.66
CA VAL A 98 1.06 -6.16 -0.04
C VAL A 98 1.86 -7.29 -0.69
N HIS A 99 1.86 -7.41 -2.02
CA HIS A 99 2.50 -8.56 -2.70
C HIS A 99 3.94 -8.34 -3.13
N GLY A 100 4.45 -7.10 -3.10
CA GLY A 100 5.85 -6.80 -3.39
C GLY A 100 6.20 -6.53 -4.85
N SER A 101 5.29 -6.74 -5.80
CA SER A 101 5.49 -6.47 -7.24
C SER A 101 6.81 -7.01 -7.78
N TYR A 102 7.13 -8.27 -7.46
CA TYR A 102 8.37 -8.94 -7.91
C TYR A 102 9.65 -8.18 -7.53
N GLY A 103 9.69 -7.64 -6.31
CA GLY A 103 10.85 -6.89 -5.82
C GLY A 103 10.86 -5.40 -6.18
N ASN A 104 9.83 -4.91 -6.84
CA ASN A 104 9.72 -3.47 -7.19
C ASN A 104 9.15 -2.61 -6.05
N VAL A 105 8.86 -3.20 -4.91
CA VAL A 105 8.39 -2.48 -3.71
C VAL A 105 9.28 -2.84 -2.53
N GLU A 106 9.86 -1.84 -1.89
CA GLU A 106 10.80 -2.04 -0.80
C GLU A 106 10.54 -1.01 0.31
N PRO A 107 10.24 -1.44 1.53
CA PRO A 107 9.86 -2.79 1.92
C PRO A 107 8.40 -3.10 1.57
N SER A 108 8.07 -4.36 1.31
CA SER A 108 6.71 -4.85 1.12
C SER A 108 6.31 -5.78 2.27
N ILE A 109 5.02 -6.05 2.40
CA ILE A 109 4.54 -7.01 3.40
C ILE A 109 5.11 -8.40 3.09
N ALA A 110 4.98 -8.85 1.84
CA ALA A 110 5.49 -10.16 1.42
C ALA A 110 7.01 -10.27 1.62
N GLY A 111 7.75 -9.24 1.22
CA GLY A 111 9.22 -9.21 1.38
C GLY A 111 9.64 -9.24 2.85
N THR A 112 8.92 -8.56 3.71
CA THR A 112 9.21 -8.52 5.15
C THR A 112 8.88 -9.86 5.83
N LEU A 113 7.79 -10.51 5.42
CA LEU A 113 7.43 -11.83 5.94
C LEU A 113 8.31 -12.95 5.38
N GLY A 114 8.84 -12.78 4.18
CA GLY A 114 9.66 -13.81 3.51
C GLY A 114 8.86 -14.89 2.80
N PHE A 115 7.57 -14.67 2.56
CA PHE A 115 6.73 -15.58 1.78
C PHE A 115 5.64 -14.78 1.03
N SER A 116 5.07 -15.41 0.02
CA SER A 116 4.08 -14.74 -0.85
C SER A 116 2.81 -14.38 -0.09
N VAL A 117 2.32 -13.18 -0.36
CA VAL A 117 1.05 -12.64 0.17
C VAL A 117 0.27 -12.09 -1.02
N ARG A 118 -0.97 -12.54 -1.18
CA ARG A 118 -1.81 -12.12 -2.29
C ARG A 118 -3.05 -11.39 -1.77
N PRO A 119 -3.24 -10.10 -2.08
CA PRO A 119 -4.45 -9.39 -1.71
C PRO A 119 -5.64 -9.90 -2.54
N VAL A 120 -6.75 -10.23 -1.88
CA VAL A 120 -7.98 -10.69 -2.53
C VAL A 120 -9.10 -9.68 -2.47
N GLU A 121 -9.15 -8.87 -1.41
CA GLU A 121 -10.10 -7.76 -1.28
C GLU A 121 -9.37 -6.54 -0.76
N VAL A 122 -9.70 -5.38 -1.31
CA VAL A 122 -9.18 -4.09 -0.85
C VAL A 122 -10.34 -3.12 -0.72
N ASP A 123 -10.50 -2.56 0.47
CA ASP A 123 -11.53 -1.57 0.77
C ASP A 123 -10.89 -0.31 1.35
N ILE A 124 -11.42 0.84 0.98
CA ILE A 124 -11.06 2.11 1.61
C ILE A 124 -12.02 2.34 2.77
N LEU A 125 -11.50 2.42 3.98
CA LEU A 125 -12.29 2.66 5.18
C LEU A 125 -12.39 4.13 5.54
N ASN A 126 -11.34 4.90 5.26
CA ASN A 126 -11.28 6.31 5.60
C ASN A 126 -10.30 7.06 4.71
N ILE A 127 -10.62 8.32 4.42
CA ILE A 127 -9.73 9.27 3.74
C ILE A 127 -9.76 10.55 4.56
N SER A 128 -8.57 11.03 4.94
CA SER A 128 -8.43 12.29 5.69
C SER A 128 -7.28 13.11 5.13
N ASP A 129 -7.31 14.39 5.34
CA ASP A 129 -6.25 15.32 4.94
C ASP A 129 -5.51 15.94 6.14
#